data_3598d4e78880a0578c60967044338146
#
_entry.id   3598d4e78880a0578c60967044338146
#
_cell.length_a   1.000
_cell.length_b   1.000
_cell.length_c   1.000
_cell.angle_alpha   90.00
_cell.angle_beta   90.00
_cell.angle_gamma   90.00
#
_symmetry.space_group_name_H-M   'P 1'
#
loop_
_entity.id
_entity.type
_entity.pdbx_description
1 polymer ?
#
loop_
_entity_poly.entity_id
_entity_poly.type
_entity_poly.pdbx_seq_one_letter_code
_entity_poly.pdbx_strand_id
1 'polypeptide(L)'
;YYLLPGAIIVLLIAIIGDKHIFIWMDPEVVAHDEIIQGKESWLNKNAFILRGLIYIGGWSLYRYFSRKFSLAQDNAKDNKNFKRNFQLSAGFLVFFIYTESMMSWDWIMSVDPHWFSTLFGWYVFASMVVSGVTVIALITIYLKTKGLIKYVNDSHLHDLAKFMFGFSVFWAYLWFSQFMLIWYANIPEEVTYFVTRIEMYPIPFFTMFCLNFIFPFLVLMNSDYKRVPILSLIHI
;
A
#
# COMPACT_ATOMS: atom_id res chain seq x y z
N TYR A 1 11.35 1.83 13.03
CA TYR A 1 12.56 1.00 13.00
C TYR A 1 12.28 -0.43 12.53
N TYR A 2 11.14 -1.04 12.87
CA TYR A 2 10.85 -2.45 12.57
C TYR A 2 10.41 -2.72 11.13
N LEU A 3 9.86 -1.74 10.43
CA LEU A 3 9.42 -1.90 9.02
C LEU A 3 10.59 -2.13 8.05
N LEU A 4 11.72 -1.45 8.28
CA LEU A 4 12.88 -1.58 7.39
C LEU A 4 13.50 -2.99 7.41
N PRO A 5 13.78 -3.60 8.59
CA PRO A 5 14.19 -5.00 8.64
C PRO A 5 13.18 -5.94 7.99
N GLY A 6 11.87 -5.73 8.20
CA GLY A 6 10.83 -6.51 7.55
C GLY A 6 10.87 -6.41 6.03
N ALA A 7 10.97 -5.21 5.47
CA ALA A 7 11.09 -5.01 4.03
C ALA A 7 12.35 -5.65 3.44
N ILE A 8 13.47 -5.58 4.15
CA ILE A 8 14.73 -6.25 3.74
C ILE A 8 14.55 -7.77 3.76
N ILE A 9 13.91 -8.34 4.79
CA ILE A 9 13.65 -9.78 4.88
C ILE A 9 12.77 -10.24 3.72
N VAL A 10 11.69 -9.50 3.40
CA VAL A 10 10.81 -9.82 2.26
C VAL A 10 11.58 -9.77 0.95
N LEU A 11 12.42 -8.76 0.74
CA LEU A 11 13.26 -8.67 -0.46
C LEU A 11 14.26 -9.83 -0.54
N LEU A 12 14.88 -10.21 0.58
CA LEU A 12 15.80 -11.36 0.64
C LEU A 12 15.07 -12.67 0.33
N ILE A 13 13.87 -12.88 0.88
CA ILE A 13 13.03 -14.05 0.57
C ILE A 13 12.70 -14.08 -0.93
N ALA A 14 12.32 -12.94 -1.52
CA ALA A 14 12.04 -12.84 -2.94
C ALA A 14 13.27 -13.16 -3.81
N ILE A 15 14.48 -12.76 -3.39
CA ILE A 15 15.73 -13.03 -4.11
C ILE A 15 16.17 -14.49 -3.96
N ILE A 16 16.00 -15.08 -2.77
CA ILE A 16 16.40 -16.48 -2.48
C ILE A 16 15.38 -17.46 -3.09
N GLY A 17 14.09 -17.12 -3.00
CA GLY A 17 13.00 -17.91 -3.55
C GLY A 17 12.85 -17.81 -5.07
N ASP A 18 13.64 -16.99 -5.70
CA ASP A 18 13.65 -16.55 -7.11
C ASP A 18 12.65 -17.28 -8.04
N LYS A 19 13.03 -18.37 -8.68
CA LYS A 19 12.18 -19.15 -9.62
C LYS A 19 10.96 -19.84 -8.99
N HIS A 20 10.93 -20.03 -7.68
CA HIS A 20 9.78 -20.62 -6.99
C HIS A 20 8.68 -19.60 -6.69
N ILE A 21 9.05 -18.32 -6.57
CA ILE A 21 8.09 -17.22 -6.34
C ILE A 21 7.80 -16.51 -7.67
N PHE A 22 8.84 -16.23 -8.44
CA PHE A 22 8.76 -15.50 -9.70
C PHE A 22 9.17 -16.40 -10.86
N ILE A 23 8.20 -16.96 -11.55
CA ILE A 23 8.42 -17.89 -12.68
C ILE A 23 9.25 -17.26 -13.82
N TRP A 24 9.20 -15.93 -13.99
CA TRP A 24 10.00 -15.20 -14.97
C TRP A 24 11.50 -15.12 -14.62
N MET A 25 11.91 -15.57 -13.43
CA MET A 25 13.33 -15.74 -13.07
C MET A 25 13.88 -17.10 -13.47
N ASP A 26 13.05 -18.03 -13.97
CA ASP A 26 13.49 -19.33 -14.46
C ASP A 26 13.84 -19.24 -15.97
N PRO A 27 15.11 -19.44 -16.36
CA PRO A 27 15.52 -19.36 -17.76
C PRO A 27 14.82 -20.39 -18.67
N GLU A 28 14.43 -21.56 -18.11
CA GLU A 28 13.74 -22.61 -18.89
C GLU A 28 12.33 -22.16 -19.24
N VAL A 29 11.62 -21.51 -18.32
CA VAL A 29 10.28 -20.96 -18.57
C VAL A 29 10.36 -19.80 -19.56
N VAL A 30 11.29 -18.88 -19.35
CA VAL A 30 11.48 -17.71 -20.24
C VAL A 30 11.77 -18.14 -21.66
N ALA A 31 12.56 -19.20 -21.88
CA ALA A 31 12.90 -19.70 -23.21
C ALA A 31 11.69 -20.21 -24.03
N HIS A 32 10.60 -20.60 -23.37
CA HIS A 32 9.42 -21.16 -24.01
C HIS A 32 8.18 -20.27 -23.95
N ASP A 33 8.26 -19.09 -23.34
CA ASP A 33 7.13 -18.19 -23.12
C ASP A 33 7.36 -16.83 -23.81
N GLU A 34 6.73 -16.60 -24.95
CA GLU A 34 6.85 -15.36 -25.74
C GLU A 34 6.37 -14.11 -24.97
N ILE A 35 5.39 -14.26 -24.07
CA ILE A 35 4.85 -13.13 -23.29
C ILE A 35 5.89 -12.66 -22.26
N ILE A 36 6.56 -13.61 -21.60
CA ILE A 36 7.61 -13.30 -20.61
C ILE A 36 8.84 -12.74 -21.33
N GLN A 37 9.24 -13.30 -22.50
CA GLN A 37 10.31 -12.76 -23.31
C GLN A 37 10.06 -11.30 -23.73
N GLY A 38 8.84 -10.97 -24.13
CA GLY A 38 8.45 -9.59 -24.46
C GLY A 38 8.58 -8.61 -23.29
N LYS A 39 8.61 -9.11 -22.05
CA LYS A 39 8.76 -8.31 -20.82
C LYS A 39 10.17 -8.37 -20.21
N GLU A 40 11.14 -9.05 -20.84
CA GLU A 40 12.49 -9.26 -20.28
C GLU A 40 13.23 -7.94 -19.99
N SER A 41 12.96 -6.89 -20.76
CA SER A 41 13.53 -5.56 -20.51
C SER A 41 13.16 -5.00 -19.12
N TRP A 42 11.98 -5.35 -18.60
CA TRP A 42 11.50 -4.96 -17.28
C TRP A 42 11.66 -6.08 -16.24
N LEU A 43 11.24 -7.29 -16.58
CA LEU A 43 11.27 -8.47 -15.70
C LEU A 43 12.62 -9.19 -15.84
N ASN A 44 13.68 -8.60 -15.30
CA ASN A 44 14.97 -9.24 -15.16
C ASN A 44 15.51 -9.08 -13.72
N LYS A 45 16.23 -10.08 -13.25
CA LYS A 45 16.69 -10.17 -11.85
C LYS A 45 17.51 -8.96 -11.41
N ASN A 46 18.42 -8.46 -12.27
CA ASN A 46 19.27 -7.33 -11.91
C ASN A 46 18.48 -6.03 -11.78
N ALA A 47 17.58 -5.75 -12.71
CA ALA A 47 16.73 -4.57 -12.67
C ALA A 47 15.72 -4.64 -11.50
N PHE A 48 15.16 -5.81 -11.22
CA PHE A 48 14.29 -6.03 -10.07
C PHE A 48 14.98 -5.69 -8.74
N ILE A 49 16.20 -6.20 -8.54
CA ILE A 49 17.01 -5.92 -7.32
C ILE A 49 17.36 -4.43 -7.25
N LEU A 50 17.80 -3.83 -8.36
CA LEU A 50 18.16 -2.41 -8.40
C LEU A 50 16.95 -1.52 -8.07
N ARG A 51 15.78 -1.78 -8.65
CA ARG A 51 14.54 -1.04 -8.33
C ARG A 51 14.14 -1.24 -6.87
N GLY A 52 14.19 -2.47 -6.36
CA GLY A 52 13.93 -2.76 -4.95
C GLY A 52 14.85 -2.00 -3.98
N LEU A 53 16.12 -1.88 -4.30
CA LEU A 53 17.06 -1.07 -3.52
C LEU A 53 16.74 0.44 -3.59
N ILE A 54 16.29 0.94 -4.75
CA ILE A 54 15.85 2.33 -4.89
C ILE A 54 14.62 2.61 -4.03
N TYR A 55 13.62 1.70 -4.03
CA TYR A 55 12.40 1.86 -3.23
C TYR A 55 12.74 1.90 -1.72
N ILE A 56 13.40 0.86 -1.22
CA ILE A 56 13.76 0.74 0.20
C ILE A 56 14.73 1.85 0.61
N GLY A 57 15.70 2.16 -0.23
CA GLY A 57 16.69 3.22 0.02
C GLY A 57 16.04 4.60 0.11
N GLY A 58 15.21 4.97 -0.86
CA GLY A 58 14.52 6.26 -0.88
C GLY A 58 13.55 6.44 0.30
N TRP A 59 12.76 5.40 0.63
CA TRP A 59 11.85 5.43 1.78
C TRP A 59 12.60 5.50 3.12
N SER A 60 13.75 4.83 3.21
CA SER A 60 14.60 4.86 4.40
C SER A 60 15.29 6.20 4.59
N LEU A 61 15.76 6.83 3.52
CA LEU A 61 16.34 8.17 3.54
C LEU A 61 15.33 9.22 3.98
N TYR A 62 14.11 9.18 3.41
CA TYR A 62 13.03 10.06 3.86
C TYR A 62 12.77 9.91 5.36
N ARG A 63 12.60 8.67 5.85
CA ARG A 63 12.38 8.42 7.26
C ARG A 63 13.50 8.96 8.14
N TYR A 64 14.75 8.78 7.72
CA TYR A 64 15.93 9.27 8.46
C TYR A 64 15.91 10.79 8.57
N PHE A 65 15.76 11.50 7.46
CA PHE A 65 15.76 12.96 7.45
C PHE A 65 14.53 13.56 8.13
N SER A 66 13.34 13.01 7.90
CA SER A 66 12.11 13.46 8.55
C SER A 66 12.22 13.35 10.07
N ARG A 67 12.71 12.22 10.58
CA ARG A 67 12.96 12.05 12.01
C ARG A 67 14.00 13.03 12.54
N LYS A 68 15.10 13.22 11.81
CA LYS A 68 16.17 14.18 12.20
C LYS A 68 15.61 15.60 12.34
N PHE A 69 14.82 16.06 11.39
CA PHE A 69 14.21 17.39 11.46
C PHE A 69 13.14 17.48 12.55
N SER A 70 12.35 16.44 12.75
CA SER A 70 11.36 16.40 13.84
C SER A 70 12.02 16.53 15.21
N LEU A 71 13.04 15.72 15.49
CA LEU A 71 13.76 15.80 16.77
C LEU A 71 14.53 17.13 16.95
N ALA A 72 15.08 17.67 15.87
CA ALA A 72 15.72 19.00 15.91
C ALA A 72 14.72 20.11 16.20
N GLN A 73 13.45 19.96 15.80
CA GLN A 73 12.40 20.93 16.09
C GLN A 73 12.04 20.99 17.58
N ASP A 74 12.13 19.87 18.30
CA ASP A 74 11.78 19.83 19.74
C ASP A 74 12.64 20.78 20.58
N ASN A 75 13.88 21.06 20.15
CA ASN A 75 14.80 21.97 20.82
C ASN A 75 14.93 23.34 20.17
N ALA A 76 14.22 23.59 19.07
CA ALA A 76 14.32 24.82 18.31
C ALA A 76 13.21 25.82 18.74
N LYS A 77 13.61 27.11 18.82
CA LYS A 77 12.65 28.21 19.08
C LYS A 77 11.96 28.72 17.80
N ASP A 78 12.51 28.38 16.64
CA ASP A 78 12.00 28.77 15.32
C ASP A 78 11.32 27.57 14.61
N ASN A 79 10.54 27.85 13.56
CA ASN A 79 9.83 26.84 12.76
C ASN A 79 10.63 26.38 11.53
N LYS A 80 11.96 26.59 11.51
CA LYS A 80 12.78 26.30 10.33
C LYS A 80 12.85 24.80 10.02
N ASN A 81 13.02 23.96 11.05
CA ASN A 81 13.07 22.51 10.89
C ASN A 81 11.71 21.93 10.51
N PHE A 82 10.62 22.48 11.04
CA PHE A 82 9.26 22.12 10.65
C PHE A 82 9.02 22.41 9.15
N LYS A 83 9.38 23.61 8.66
CA LYS A 83 9.25 23.96 7.25
C LYS A 83 10.08 23.06 6.33
N ARG A 84 11.31 22.73 6.73
CA ARG A 84 12.17 21.77 6.01
C ARG A 84 11.56 20.38 5.96
N ASN A 85 11.03 19.90 7.07
CA ASN A 85 10.34 18.60 7.11
C ASN A 85 9.11 18.57 6.23
N PHE A 86 8.33 19.67 6.22
CA PHE A 86 7.16 19.81 5.34
C PHE A 86 7.56 19.75 3.86
N GLN A 87 8.60 20.49 3.44
CA GLN A 87 9.10 20.45 2.06
C GLN A 87 9.63 19.08 1.67
N LEU A 88 10.37 18.43 2.57
CA LEU A 88 10.85 17.05 2.37
C LEU A 88 9.70 16.08 2.19
N SER A 89 8.64 16.20 3.02
CA SER A 89 7.46 15.34 2.94
C SER A 89 6.68 15.56 1.64
N ALA A 90 6.56 16.80 1.17
CA ALA A 90 5.92 17.08 -0.11
C ALA A 90 6.68 16.47 -1.29
N GLY A 91 8.01 16.60 -1.33
CA GLY A 91 8.85 15.95 -2.33
C GLY A 91 8.79 14.42 -2.24
N PHE A 92 8.76 13.89 -1.02
CA PHE A 92 8.64 12.46 -0.82
C PHE A 92 7.31 11.89 -1.30
N LEU A 93 6.19 12.61 -1.18
CA LEU A 93 4.90 12.14 -1.69
C LEU A 93 4.94 11.89 -3.20
N VAL A 94 5.59 12.76 -3.97
CA VAL A 94 5.76 12.58 -5.41
C VAL A 94 6.59 11.33 -5.68
N PHE A 95 7.73 11.20 -5.00
CA PHE A 95 8.59 10.01 -5.11
C PHE A 95 7.85 8.73 -4.70
N PHE A 96 7.07 8.78 -3.62
CA PHE A 96 6.35 7.64 -3.08
C PHE A 96 5.28 7.13 -4.05
N ILE A 97 4.47 8.02 -4.65
CA ILE A 97 3.42 7.62 -5.62
C ILE A 97 4.02 6.84 -6.79
N TYR A 98 5.16 7.31 -7.32
CA TYR A 98 5.84 6.61 -8.41
C TYR A 98 6.42 5.27 -7.96
N THR A 99 7.19 5.29 -6.88
CA THR A 99 7.89 4.07 -6.41
C THR A 99 6.95 3.02 -5.85
N GLU A 100 5.82 3.43 -5.27
CA GLU A 100 4.79 2.51 -4.79
C GLU A 100 4.08 1.80 -5.94
N SER A 101 3.67 2.54 -6.98
CA SER A 101 3.06 1.94 -8.16
C SER A 101 4.01 0.95 -8.86
N MET A 102 5.28 1.34 -9.04
CA MET A 102 6.29 0.44 -9.61
C MET A 102 6.56 -0.77 -8.71
N MET A 103 6.63 -0.58 -7.39
CA MET A 103 6.78 -1.65 -6.42
C MET A 103 5.63 -2.65 -6.47
N SER A 104 4.40 -2.17 -6.63
CA SER A 104 3.23 -3.04 -6.76
C SER A 104 3.29 -3.92 -8.00
N TRP A 105 3.81 -3.41 -9.12
CA TRP A 105 4.03 -4.18 -10.33
C TRP A 105 5.19 -5.17 -10.20
N ASP A 106 6.29 -4.76 -9.55
CA ASP A 106 7.47 -5.61 -9.37
C ASP A 106 7.25 -6.73 -8.34
N TRP A 107 6.67 -6.42 -7.18
CA TRP A 107 6.65 -7.35 -6.05
C TRP A 107 5.35 -8.13 -5.91
N ILE A 108 4.25 -7.60 -6.45
CA ILE A 108 2.93 -8.25 -6.31
C ILE A 108 2.45 -8.77 -7.66
N MET A 109 2.33 -7.89 -8.65
CA MET A 109 1.76 -8.26 -9.94
C MET A 109 2.68 -9.23 -10.72
N SER A 110 4.00 -9.10 -10.61
CA SER A 110 4.97 -9.94 -11.34
C SER A 110 5.00 -11.41 -10.86
N VAL A 111 4.31 -11.74 -9.77
CA VAL A 111 4.10 -13.15 -9.36
C VAL A 111 3.31 -13.91 -10.41
N ASP A 112 2.39 -13.21 -11.11
CA ASP A 112 1.69 -13.72 -12.30
C ASP A 112 2.06 -12.84 -13.51
N PRO A 113 3.12 -13.17 -14.25
CA PRO A 113 3.62 -12.32 -15.33
C PRO A 113 2.72 -12.29 -16.57
N HIS A 114 1.77 -13.21 -16.70
CA HIS A 114 0.80 -13.23 -17.80
C HIS A 114 -0.30 -12.19 -17.59
N TRP A 115 -0.64 -11.94 -16.33
CA TRP A 115 -1.61 -10.92 -15.99
C TRP A 115 -0.96 -9.53 -15.84
N PHE A 116 -1.66 -8.48 -16.28
CA PHE A 116 -1.23 -7.11 -16.08
C PHE A 116 -2.41 -6.14 -15.98
N SER A 117 -2.22 -5.08 -15.20
CA SER A 117 -3.18 -3.97 -15.08
C SER A 117 -2.46 -2.71 -14.62
N THR A 118 -2.62 -1.61 -15.35
CA THR A 118 -2.06 -0.31 -14.96
C THR A 118 -2.77 0.26 -13.73
N LEU A 119 -4.06 -0.04 -13.56
CA LEU A 119 -4.87 0.39 -12.43
C LEU A 119 -4.45 -0.28 -11.12
N PHE A 120 -3.77 -1.42 -11.20
CA PHE A 120 -3.35 -2.19 -10.04
C PHE A 120 -2.44 -1.40 -9.08
N GLY A 121 -1.55 -0.55 -9.60
CA GLY A 121 -0.72 0.34 -8.78
C GLY A 121 -1.55 1.28 -7.90
N TRP A 122 -2.55 1.92 -8.48
CA TRP A 122 -3.47 2.79 -7.72
C TRP A 122 -4.33 2.03 -6.71
N TYR A 123 -4.73 0.81 -7.05
CA TYR A 123 -5.46 -0.07 -6.14
C TYR A 123 -4.63 -0.44 -4.91
N VAL A 124 -3.36 -0.82 -5.10
CA VAL A 124 -2.42 -1.12 -4.01
C VAL A 124 -2.13 0.15 -3.18
N PHE A 125 -1.91 1.30 -3.84
CA PHE A 125 -1.74 2.59 -3.17
C PHE A 125 -2.91 2.92 -2.24
N ALA A 126 -4.14 2.82 -2.72
CA ALA A 126 -5.32 3.09 -1.90
C ALA A 126 -5.40 2.14 -0.69
N SER A 127 -5.11 0.85 -0.90
CA SER A 127 -5.04 -0.15 0.17
C SER A 127 -3.99 0.19 1.23
N MET A 128 -2.78 0.59 0.79
CA MET A 128 -1.71 0.99 1.71
C MET A 128 -2.06 2.24 2.51
N VAL A 129 -2.73 3.23 1.89
CA VAL A 129 -3.15 4.45 2.61
C VAL A 129 -4.22 4.13 3.65
N VAL A 130 -5.25 3.34 3.30
CA VAL A 130 -6.27 2.90 4.27
C VAL A 130 -5.62 2.21 5.45
N SER A 131 -4.78 1.21 5.19
CA SER A 131 -4.08 0.44 6.24
C SER A 131 -3.18 1.34 7.08
N GLY A 132 -2.43 2.24 6.45
CA GLY A 132 -1.53 3.17 7.13
C GLY A 132 -2.25 4.14 8.05
N VAL A 133 -3.34 4.76 7.59
CA VAL A 133 -4.15 5.69 8.40
C VAL A 133 -4.82 4.93 9.55
N THR A 134 -5.27 3.70 9.31
CA THR A 134 -5.87 2.84 10.34
C THR A 134 -4.87 2.51 11.45
N VAL A 135 -3.64 2.12 11.09
CA VAL A 135 -2.57 1.87 12.08
C VAL A 135 -2.21 3.14 12.85
N ILE A 136 -2.14 4.31 12.19
CA ILE A 136 -1.92 5.59 12.86
C ILE A 136 -3.05 5.88 13.86
N ALA A 137 -4.30 5.68 13.48
CA ALA A 137 -5.45 5.88 14.35
C ALA A 137 -5.39 4.95 15.57
N LEU A 138 -5.08 3.67 15.37
CA LEU A 138 -4.93 2.68 16.46
C LEU A 138 -3.84 3.09 17.45
N ILE A 139 -2.65 3.42 16.95
CA ILE A 139 -1.54 3.86 17.81
C ILE A 139 -1.93 5.15 18.56
N THR A 140 -2.56 6.09 17.88
CA THR A 140 -3.01 7.36 18.48
C THR A 140 -4.02 7.12 19.62
N ILE A 141 -5.00 6.26 19.41
CA ILE A 141 -5.98 5.91 20.44
C ILE A 141 -5.28 5.21 21.62
N TYR A 142 -4.40 4.25 21.34
CA TYR A 142 -3.64 3.55 22.37
C TYR A 142 -2.80 4.52 23.21
N LEU A 143 -2.08 5.44 22.61
CA LEU A 143 -1.27 6.44 23.32
C LEU A 143 -2.13 7.44 24.09
N LYS A 144 -3.31 7.81 23.54
CA LYS A 144 -4.28 8.68 24.22
C LYS A 144 -4.85 8.00 25.47
N THR A 145 -5.21 6.72 25.39
CA THR A 145 -5.71 5.95 26.57
C THR A 145 -4.65 5.80 27.66
N LYS A 146 -3.36 5.76 27.30
CA LYS A 146 -2.24 5.78 28.24
C LYS A 146 -1.88 7.17 28.79
N GLY A 147 -2.57 8.23 28.34
CA GLY A 147 -2.31 9.61 28.76
C GLY A 147 -0.99 10.22 28.23
N LEU A 148 -0.35 9.56 27.25
CA LEU A 148 0.94 9.99 26.71
C LEU A 148 0.84 11.13 25.71
N ILE A 149 -0.35 11.31 25.08
CA ILE A 149 -0.59 12.35 24.07
C ILE A 149 -1.72 13.26 24.56
N LYS A 150 -1.37 14.32 25.29
CA LYS A 150 -2.34 15.26 25.89
C LYS A 150 -3.01 16.20 24.88
N TYR A 151 -2.33 16.47 23.75
CA TYR A 151 -2.80 17.43 22.74
C TYR A 151 -3.76 16.83 21.70
N VAL A 152 -3.91 15.51 21.67
CA VAL A 152 -4.82 14.84 20.74
C VAL A 152 -6.24 14.87 21.30
N ASN A 153 -7.10 15.59 20.61
CA ASN A 153 -8.53 15.69 20.91
C ASN A 153 -9.37 14.80 19.97
N ASP A 154 -10.68 14.79 20.19
CA ASP A 154 -11.59 13.96 19.39
C ASP A 154 -11.74 14.46 17.93
N SER A 155 -11.45 15.75 17.69
CA SER A 155 -11.44 16.29 16.33
C SER A 155 -10.33 15.68 15.47
N HIS A 156 -9.14 15.43 16.03
CA HIS A 156 -8.06 14.74 15.31
C HIS A 156 -8.42 13.29 14.96
N LEU A 157 -9.08 12.58 15.89
CA LEU A 157 -9.56 11.21 15.62
C LEU A 157 -10.66 11.20 14.57
N HIS A 158 -11.56 12.18 14.62
CA HIS A 158 -12.59 12.35 13.61
C HIS A 158 -12.00 12.64 12.22
N ASP A 159 -10.92 13.43 12.14
CA ASP A 159 -10.24 13.68 10.86
C ASP A 159 -9.55 12.43 10.32
N LEU A 160 -8.91 11.62 11.17
CA LEU A 160 -8.38 10.32 10.75
C LEU A 160 -9.50 9.39 10.22
N ALA A 161 -10.66 9.35 10.90
CA ALA A 161 -11.81 8.57 10.45
C ALA A 161 -12.36 9.05 9.10
N LYS A 162 -12.32 10.37 8.80
CA LYS A 162 -12.67 10.89 7.47
C LYS A 162 -11.71 10.40 6.39
N PHE A 163 -10.40 10.41 6.67
CA PHE A 163 -9.41 9.88 5.73
C PHE A 163 -9.63 8.39 5.48
N MET A 164 -9.85 7.60 6.54
CA MET A 164 -10.16 6.17 6.41
C MET A 164 -11.38 5.95 5.52
N PHE A 165 -12.47 6.65 5.80
CA PHE A 165 -13.70 6.57 5.01
C PHE A 165 -13.47 6.96 3.55
N GLY A 166 -12.83 8.10 3.29
CA GLY A 166 -12.57 8.59 1.93
C GLY A 166 -11.72 7.62 1.12
N PHE A 167 -10.64 7.10 1.70
CA PHE A 167 -9.78 6.13 1.02
C PHE A 167 -10.39 4.74 0.89
N SER A 168 -11.29 4.32 1.79
CA SER A 168 -12.07 3.09 1.63
C SER A 168 -13.01 3.17 0.43
N VAL A 169 -13.68 4.31 0.25
CA VAL A 169 -14.52 4.56 -0.93
C VAL A 169 -13.67 4.60 -2.21
N PHE A 170 -12.51 5.27 -2.17
CA PHE A 170 -11.58 5.32 -3.30
C PHE A 170 -11.03 3.93 -3.65
N TRP A 171 -10.67 3.13 -2.66
CA TRP A 171 -10.25 1.74 -2.84
C TRP A 171 -11.34 0.89 -3.52
N ALA A 172 -12.58 1.00 -3.04
CA ALA A 172 -13.71 0.28 -3.62
C ALA A 172 -14.00 0.70 -5.06
N TYR A 173 -13.88 2.00 -5.35
CA TYR A 173 -13.99 2.52 -6.72
C TYR A 173 -12.95 1.91 -7.65
N LEU A 174 -11.68 1.87 -7.24
CA LEU A 174 -10.60 1.28 -8.03
C LEU A 174 -10.78 -0.22 -8.23
N TRP A 175 -11.14 -0.94 -7.18
CA TRP A 175 -11.45 -2.37 -7.25
C TRP A 175 -12.59 -2.66 -8.20
N PHE A 176 -13.69 -1.93 -8.07
CA PHE A 176 -14.87 -2.11 -8.94
C PHE A 176 -14.60 -1.69 -10.38
N SER A 177 -13.87 -0.60 -10.60
CA SER A 177 -13.47 -0.15 -11.93
C SER A 177 -12.61 -1.21 -12.63
N GLN A 178 -11.67 -1.81 -11.93
CA GLN A 178 -10.85 -2.90 -12.46
C GLN A 178 -11.71 -4.12 -12.82
N PHE A 179 -12.63 -4.50 -11.94
CA PHE A 179 -13.57 -5.59 -12.21
C PHE A 179 -14.41 -5.30 -13.45
N MET A 180 -14.99 -4.11 -13.55
CA MET A 180 -15.85 -3.71 -14.69
C MET A 180 -15.10 -3.71 -16.01
N LEU A 181 -13.86 -3.20 -16.03
CA LEU A 181 -13.03 -3.16 -17.24
C LEU A 181 -12.70 -4.58 -17.72
N ILE A 182 -12.27 -5.45 -16.83
CA ILE A 182 -11.91 -6.84 -17.15
C ILE A 182 -13.15 -7.64 -17.54
N TRP A 183 -14.26 -7.48 -16.82
CA TRP A 183 -15.54 -8.14 -17.14
C TRP A 183 -16.08 -7.71 -18.49
N TYR A 184 -16.04 -6.40 -18.79
CA TYR A 184 -16.53 -5.86 -20.07
C TYR A 184 -15.67 -6.27 -21.27
N ALA A 185 -14.35 -6.20 -21.12
CA ALA A 185 -13.40 -6.59 -22.18
C ALA A 185 -13.42 -8.09 -22.43
N ASN A 186 -13.64 -8.90 -21.40
CA ASN A 186 -13.72 -10.36 -21.42
C ASN A 186 -12.54 -11.02 -22.15
N ILE A 187 -11.33 -10.46 -21.94
CA ILE A 187 -10.08 -11.01 -22.48
C ILE A 187 -9.68 -12.22 -21.62
N PRO A 188 -9.51 -13.44 -22.19
CA PRO A 188 -9.28 -14.67 -21.41
C PRO A 188 -8.11 -14.57 -20.44
N GLU A 189 -7.01 -13.94 -20.83
CA GLU A 189 -5.80 -13.78 -20.00
C GLU A 189 -6.02 -12.86 -18.81
N GLU A 190 -6.87 -11.84 -18.96
CA GLU A 190 -7.16 -10.88 -17.88
C GLU A 190 -8.23 -11.37 -16.90
N VAL A 191 -9.22 -12.12 -17.40
CA VAL A 191 -10.36 -12.63 -16.61
C VAL A 191 -9.89 -13.62 -15.55
N THR A 192 -8.80 -14.35 -15.79
CA THR A 192 -8.22 -15.35 -14.85
C THR A 192 -8.02 -14.77 -13.45
N TYR A 193 -7.68 -13.49 -13.33
CA TYR A 193 -7.48 -12.80 -12.06
C TYR A 193 -8.70 -12.87 -11.13
N PHE A 194 -9.90 -12.60 -11.66
CA PHE A 194 -11.14 -12.64 -10.86
C PHE A 194 -11.71 -14.05 -10.76
N VAL A 195 -11.66 -14.83 -11.82
CA VAL A 195 -12.14 -16.22 -11.83
C VAL A 195 -11.46 -17.04 -10.75
N THR A 196 -10.13 -17.04 -10.71
CA THR A 196 -9.34 -17.76 -9.69
C THR A 196 -9.73 -17.32 -8.27
N ARG A 197 -9.94 -16.02 -8.03
CA ARG A 197 -10.30 -15.52 -6.70
C ARG A 197 -11.71 -15.87 -6.28
N ILE A 198 -12.65 -15.87 -7.22
CA ILE A 198 -14.06 -16.18 -6.95
C ILE A 198 -14.23 -17.71 -6.78
N GLU A 199 -13.56 -18.53 -7.59
CA GLU A 199 -13.73 -19.98 -7.55
C GLU A 199 -12.88 -20.65 -6.46
N MET A 200 -11.60 -20.26 -6.32
CA MET A 200 -10.69 -20.92 -5.38
C MET A 200 -10.64 -20.25 -4.01
N TYR A 201 -10.89 -18.92 -3.93
CA TYR A 201 -10.76 -18.13 -2.70
C TYR A 201 -11.98 -17.25 -2.41
N PRO A 202 -13.24 -17.74 -2.51
CA PRO A 202 -14.44 -16.92 -2.36
C PRO A 202 -14.52 -16.23 -0.99
N ILE A 203 -14.23 -16.97 0.08
CA ILE A 203 -14.34 -16.44 1.45
C ILE A 203 -13.38 -15.27 1.69
N PRO A 204 -12.05 -15.39 1.49
CA PRO A 204 -11.13 -14.27 1.65
C PRO A 204 -11.47 -13.10 0.73
N PHE A 205 -11.86 -13.37 -0.51
CA PHE A 205 -12.14 -12.34 -1.50
C PHE A 205 -13.35 -11.47 -1.11
N PHE A 206 -14.49 -12.09 -0.76
CA PHE A 206 -15.67 -11.34 -0.34
C PHE A 206 -15.53 -10.75 1.07
N THR A 207 -14.80 -11.40 1.98
CA THR A 207 -14.50 -10.83 3.30
C THR A 207 -13.67 -9.57 3.18
N MET A 208 -12.67 -9.55 2.31
CA MET A 208 -11.87 -8.36 2.01
C MET A 208 -12.77 -7.20 1.54
N PHE A 209 -13.70 -7.45 0.63
CA PHE A 209 -14.64 -6.43 0.13
C PHE A 209 -15.58 -5.94 1.25
N CYS A 210 -16.11 -6.84 2.05
CA CYS A 210 -16.98 -6.49 3.18
C CYS A 210 -16.24 -5.62 4.21
N LEU A 211 -15.02 -5.98 4.59
CA LEU A 211 -14.25 -5.27 5.60
C LEU A 211 -13.70 -3.93 5.09
N ASN A 212 -13.23 -3.86 3.85
CA ASN A 212 -12.63 -2.63 3.32
C ASN A 212 -13.64 -1.62 2.78
N PHE A 213 -14.85 -2.04 2.44
CA PHE A 213 -15.84 -1.14 1.85
C PHE A 213 -17.20 -1.19 2.55
N ILE A 214 -17.90 -2.34 2.55
CA ILE A 214 -19.31 -2.38 3.01
C ILE A 214 -19.40 -1.93 4.46
N PHE A 215 -18.58 -2.48 5.32
CA PHE A 215 -18.59 -2.17 6.74
C PHE A 215 -18.22 -0.69 7.00
N PRO A 216 -17.08 -0.16 6.49
CA PRO A 216 -16.73 1.25 6.63
C PRO A 216 -17.77 2.18 6.06
N PHE A 217 -18.32 1.86 4.90
CA PHE A 217 -19.33 2.68 4.26
C PHE A 217 -20.57 2.81 5.14
N LEU A 218 -21.09 1.70 5.67
CA LEU A 218 -22.28 1.73 6.51
C LEU A 218 -22.03 2.38 7.87
N VAL A 219 -20.91 2.10 8.50
CA VAL A 219 -20.61 2.58 9.86
C VAL A 219 -20.06 4.00 9.85
N LEU A 220 -19.11 4.30 8.97
CA LEU A 220 -18.45 5.60 8.94
C LEU A 220 -19.17 6.64 8.07
N MET A 221 -20.26 6.30 7.39
CA MET A 221 -21.11 7.29 6.71
C MET A 221 -21.75 8.25 7.72
N ASN A 222 -22.16 7.75 8.87
CA ASN A 222 -22.71 8.57 9.94
C ASN A 222 -21.59 9.35 10.66
N SER A 223 -21.77 10.68 10.78
CA SER A 223 -20.77 11.56 11.41
C SER A 223 -20.63 11.32 12.91
N ASP A 224 -21.68 10.86 13.60
CA ASP A 224 -21.65 10.58 15.03
C ASP A 224 -20.84 9.31 15.34
N TYR A 225 -20.92 8.31 14.49
CA TYR A 225 -20.13 7.08 14.63
C TYR A 225 -18.64 7.32 14.37
N LYS A 226 -18.27 8.28 13.52
CA LYS A 226 -16.86 8.70 13.33
C LYS A 226 -16.21 9.26 14.59
N ARG A 227 -17.01 9.72 15.56
CA ARG A 227 -16.54 10.23 16.84
C ARG A 227 -16.29 9.14 17.88
N VAL A 228 -16.78 7.92 17.63
CA VAL A 228 -16.57 6.76 18.50
C VAL A 228 -15.29 6.04 18.06
N PRO A 229 -14.19 6.14 18.84
CA PRO A 229 -12.87 5.63 18.40
C PRO A 229 -12.87 4.15 18.08
N ILE A 230 -13.62 3.33 18.83
CA ILE A 230 -13.70 1.88 18.63
C ILE A 230 -14.36 1.55 17.30
N LEU A 231 -15.42 2.25 16.90
CA LEU A 231 -16.10 1.99 15.64
C LEU A 231 -15.26 2.36 14.41
N SER A 232 -14.40 3.38 14.52
CA SER A 232 -13.48 3.73 13.44
C SER A 232 -12.31 2.74 13.28
N LEU A 233 -12.05 1.87 14.28
CA LEU A 233 -10.98 0.87 14.26
C LEU A 233 -11.40 -0.52 13.77
N ILE A 234 -12.68 -0.79 13.59
CA ILE A 234 -13.17 -2.13 13.17
C ILE A 234 -12.70 -2.50 11.74
N HIS A 235 -12.02 -1.59 11.06
CA HIS A 235 -11.33 -1.83 9.80
C HIS A 235 -10.10 -2.77 9.87
N ILE A 236 -9.60 -3.04 11.05
CA ILE A 236 -8.43 -3.88 11.26
C ILE A 236 -8.89 -5.32 11.47
#